data_91f81676a0a7e6311829daf2f049fdb7
#
_entry.id   91f81676a0a7e6311829daf2f049fdb7
#
_cell.length_a   1.000
_cell.length_b   1.000
_cell.length_c   1.000
_cell.angle_alpha   90.00
_cell.angle_beta   90.00
_cell.angle_gamma   90.00
#
_symmetry.space_group_name_H-M   'P 1'
#
loop_
_entity.id
_entity.type
_entity.pdbx_description
1 polymer ?
#
loop_
_entity_poly.entity_id
_entity_poly.type
_entity_poly.pdbx_seq_one_letter_code
_entity_poly.pdbx_strand_id
1 'polypeptide(L)' 'MTSKGHAVNPPDGLPVYRVLTGPDDAAFCHRVSEALALGYVLYGSPAVTLNGERVVVAQAIIWPES' A
#
# COMPACT_ATOMS: atom_id res chain seq x y z
N MET A 1 22.76 9.40 -11.68
CA MET A 1 22.11 8.91 -11.47
C MET A 1 21.78 8.96 -11.12
N THR A 2 21.32 9.04 -11.24
CA THR A 2 20.65 8.90 -10.89
C THR A 2 20.19 8.64 -10.58
N SER A 3 20.06 8.65 -10.51
CA SER A 3 19.38 8.20 -10.14
C SER A 3 18.67 8.23 -10.29
N LYS A 4 18.35 8.21 -10.66
CA LYS A 4 17.30 8.03 -10.72
C LYS A 4 16.73 7.58 -10.16
N GLY A 5 17.07 7.84 -10.47
CA GLY A 5 16.75 7.16 -9.38
C GLY A 5 15.41 7.23 -9.01
N HIS A 6 15.25 6.96 -7.88
CA HIS A 6 13.91 7.06 -7.40
C HIS A 6 13.75 8.26 -6.49
N ALA A 7 12.54 8.65 -6.36
CA ALA A 7 12.19 9.78 -5.54
C ALA A 7 12.39 9.46 -4.07
N VAL A 8 12.85 10.43 -3.31
CA VAL A 8 12.94 10.31 -1.87
C VAL A 8 11.55 10.28 -1.26
N ASN A 9 10.63 10.97 -1.88
CA ASN A 9 9.25 11.06 -1.41
C ASN A 9 8.29 10.37 -2.35
N PRO A 10 7.20 9.83 -1.83
CA PRO A 10 6.16 9.28 -2.70
C PRO A 10 5.58 10.35 -3.62
N PRO A 11 4.96 9.94 -4.74
CA PRO A 11 4.36 10.89 -5.67
C PRO A 11 3.13 11.56 -5.06
N ASP A 12 2.78 12.71 -5.62
CA ASP A 12 1.53 13.42 -5.33
C ASP A 12 1.33 13.77 -3.85
N GLY A 13 2.41 13.92 -3.10
CA GLY A 13 2.31 14.28 -1.70
C GLY A 13 1.78 13.18 -0.81
N LEU A 14 1.78 11.94 -1.28
CA LEU A 14 1.33 10.82 -0.49
C LEU A 14 2.27 10.55 0.68
N PRO A 15 1.74 10.02 1.80
CA PRO A 15 2.59 9.73 2.95
C PRO A 15 3.51 8.53 2.68
N VAL A 16 4.60 8.48 3.42
CA VAL A 16 5.57 7.38 3.34
C VAL A 16 4.96 6.06 3.80
N TYR A 17 4.19 6.10 4.88
CA TYR A 17 3.54 4.92 5.44
C TYR A 17 2.04 5.01 5.21
N ARG A 18 1.46 3.94 4.69
CA ARG A 18 0.03 3.89 4.43
C ARG A 18 -0.52 2.54 4.84
N VAL A 19 -1.71 2.54 5.39
CA VAL A 19 -2.45 1.29 5.61
C VAL A 19 -3.67 1.34 4.71
N LEU A 20 -3.73 0.40 3.77
CA LEU A 20 -4.87 0.28 2.87
C LEU A 20 -5.85 -0.71 3.49
N THR A 21 -7.10 -0.34 3.53
CA THR A 21 -8.15 -1.21 4.06
C THR A 21 -9.28 -1.31 3.05
N GLY A 22 -10.00 -2.40 3.11
CA GLY A 22 -11.14 -2.58 2.23
C GLY A 22 -11.75 -3.96 2.37
N PRO A 23 -12.82 -4.22 1.63
CA PRO A 23 -13.40 -5.56 1.63
C PRO A 23 -12.46 -6.54 0.95
N ASP A 24 -12.61 -7.82 1.29
CA ASP A 24 -11.80 -8.87 0.69
C ASP A 24 -12.32 -9.16 -0.72
N ASP A 25 -11.92 -8.33 -1.67
CA ASP A 25 -12.34 -8.47 -3.06
C ASP A 25 -11.25 -7.97 -4.02
N ALA A 26 -11.56 -8.08 -5.30
CA ALA A 26 -10.62 -7.69 -6.34
C ALA A 26 -10.28 -6.19 -6.30
N ALA A 27 -11.23 -5.36 -5.88
CA ALA A 27 -10.97 -3.93 -5.80
C ALA A 27 -9.86 -3.61 -4.82
N PHE A 28 -9.83 -4.30 -3.68
CA PHE A 28 -8.76 -4.12 -2.71
C PHE A 28 -7.41 -4.54 -3.31
N CYS A 29 -7.39 -5.68 -3.99
CA CYS A 29 -6.17 -6.17 -4.62
C CYS A 29 -5.66 -5.18 -5.67
N HIS A 30 -6.56 -4.57 -6.44
CA HIS A 30 -6.17 -3.56 -7.42
C HIS A 30 -5.57 -2.34 -6.74
N ARG A 31 -6.14 -1.90 -5.63
CA ARG A 31 -5.61 -0.74 -4.90
C ARG A 31 -4.19 -1.02 -4.39
N VAL A 32 -3.97 -2.20 -3.84
CA VAL A 32 -2.64 -2.56 -3.37
C VAL A 32 -1.68 -2.64 -4.56
N SER A 33 -2.11 -3.26 -5.65
CA SER A 33 -1.28 -3.39 -6.85
C SER A 33 -0.91 -2.03 -7.43
N GLU A 34 -1.85 -1.09 -7.44
CA GLU A 34 -1.56 0.27 -7.90
C GLU A 34 -0.49 0.93 -7.04
N ALA A 35 -0.57 0.76 -5.72
CA ALA A 35 0.43 1.32 -4.82
C ALA A 35 1.80 0.71 -5.07
N LEU A 36 1.86 -0.60 -5.29
CA LEU A 36 3.12 -1.27 -5.61
C LEU A 36 3.69 -0.76 -6.93
N ALA A 37 2.82 -0.49 -7.91
CA ALA A 37 3.26 0.03 -9.20
C ALA A 37 3.84 1.45 -9.07
N LEU A 38 3.40 2.22 -8.07
CA LEU A 38 3.97 3.54 -7.82
C LEU A 38 5.35 3.46 -7.20
N GLY A 39 5.68 2.36 -6.53
CA GLY A 39 6.97 2.19 -5.89
C GLY A 39 6.92 1.83 -4.42
N TYR A 40 5.72 1.69 -3.85
CA TYR A 40 5.59 1.24 -2.47
C TYR A 40 5.97 -0.22 -2.36
N VAL A 41 6.35 -0.64 -1.17
CA VAL A 41 6.59 -2.05 -0.87
C VAL A 41 5.69 -2.47 0.28
N LEU A 42 5.39 -3.75 0.33
CA LEU A 42 4.56 -4.29 1.41
C LEU A 42 5.34 -4.24 2.72
N TYR A 43 4.65 -3.88 3.77
CA TYR A 43 5.24 -3.81 5.10
C TYR A 43 4.49 -4.77 6.02
N GLY A 44 5.06 -5.91 6.26
CA GLY A 44 4.43 -6.93 7.07
C GLY A 44 3.37 -7.72 6.32
N SER A 45 2.70 -8.59 7.01
CA SER A 45 1.65 -9.43 6.44
C SER A 45 0.32 -8.70 6.46
N PRO A 46 -0.59 -9.05 5.54
CA PRO A 46 -1.92 -8.49 5.59
C PRO A 46 -2.67 -8.99 6.83
N ALA A 47 -3.59 -8.18 7.29
CA ALA A 47 -4.43 -8.51 8.42
C ALA A 47 -5.87 -8.60 7.96
N VAL A 48 -6.65 -9.45 8.63
CA VAL A 48 -8.05 -9.64 8.32
C VAL A 48 -8.83 -9.53 9.61
N THR A 49 -9.93 -8.80 9.56
CA THR A 49 -10.79 -8.67 10.71
C THR A 49 -12.26 -8.67 10.26
N LEU A 50 -13.15 -8.86 11.21
CA LEU A 50 -14.57 -8.78 10.92
C LEU A 50 -15.13 -7.46 11.45
N ASN A 51 -15.97 -6.86 10.64
CA ASN A 51 -16.71 -5.67 11.03
C ASN A 51 -18.18 -5.96 10.80
N GLY A 52 -18.84 -6.47 11.85
CA GLY A 52 -20.17 -7.02 11.69
C GLY A 52 -20.12 -8.30 10.88
N GLU A 53 -20.80 -8.33 9.75
CA GLU A 53 -20.81 -9.49 8.86
C GLU A 53 -19.81 -9.35 7.72
N ARG A 54 -19.03 -8.29 7.73
CA ARG A 54 -18.10 -7.99 6.63
C ARG A 54 -16.68 -8.35 7.01
N VAL A 55 -15.97 -8.90 6.04
CA VAL A 55 -14.54 -9.14 6.18
C VAL A 55 -13.81 -7.89 5.71
N VAL A 56 -12.93 -7.36 6.56
CA VAL A 56 -12.12 -6.21 6.23
C VAL A 56 -10.67 -6.65 6.19
N VAL A 57 -10.00 -6.32 5.10
CA VAL A 57 -8.59 -6.64 4.91
C VAL A 57 -7.78 -5.36 5.05
N ALA A 58 -6.63 -5.45 5.67
CA ALA A 58 -5.72 -4.33 5.81
C ALA A 58 -4.31 -4.75 5.40
N GLN A 59 -3.64 -3.87 4.68
CA GLN A 59 -2.25 -4.11 4.29
C GLN A 59 -1.48 -2.81 4.46
N ALA A 60 -0.42 -2.87 5.26
CA ALA A 60 0.48 -1.73 5.40
C ALA A 60 1.48 -1.74 4.26
N ILE A 61 1.78 -0.56 3.75
CA ILE A 61 2.77 -0.37 2.71
C ILE A 61 3.67 0.79 3.12
N ILE A 62 4.90 0.77 2.65
CA ILE A 62 5.86 1.79 3.00
C ILE A 62 6.64 2.20 1.76
N TRP A 63 6.93 3.49 1.66
CA TRP A 63 7.76 4.00 0.59
C TRP A 63 9.22 3.76 0.96
N PRO A 64 9.95 2.99 0.17
CA PRO A 64 11.35 2.72 0.50
C PRO A 64 12.20 3.97 0.30
N GLU A 65 13.14 4.19 1.17
CA GLU A 65 14.09 5.26 1.00
C GLU A 65 15.20 4.83 0.06
N SER A 66 15.60 5.74 -0.77
CA SER A 66 16.68 5.47 -1.71
C SER A 66 18.05 5.69 -1.09
#